data_2f0d1e8a833e24e8427293766e97254b
#
_entry.id   2f0d1e8a833e24e8427293766e97254b
#
_cell.length_a   1.000
_cell.length_b   1.000
_cell.length_c   1.000
_cell.angle_alpha   90.00
_cell.angle_beta   90.00
_cell.angle_gamma   90.00
#
_symmetry.space_group_name_H-M   'P 1'
#
loop_
_entity.id
_entity.type
_entity.pdbx_description
1 polymer ?
#
loop_
_entity_poly.entity_id
_entity_poly.type
_entity_poly.pdbx_seq_one_letter_code
_entity_poly.pdbx_strand_id
1 'polypeptide(L)'
;MNAWLAVSALAVLVLAAPASAADSPAAGEPAQSPGVRRELDRDQALLLVQLARLPDDSGVLVLRDPESVILRIPARLLFEFDSAGLKHDPVASAALTAGVQLLKKRRRLRAQVVAYTDSIGGANANQSLSDQRAQAICDALGSAGIAGYRLQQHGAGATDAVASNQAPQGRVENRRIEIEFRPEPAAKP
;
A
#
# COMPACT_ATOMS: atom_id res chain seq x y z
N MET A 1 -15.64 -35.79 -26.88
CA MET A 1 -16.67 -34.80 -26.51
C MET A 1 -15.98 -33.75 -25.67
N ASN A 2 -15.95 -32.54 -26.19
CA ASN A 2 -14.97 -31.50 -25.86
C ASN A 2 -15.33 -30.73 -24.59
N ALA A 3 -14.42 -30.73 -23.60
CA ALA A 3 -14.48 -29.82 -22.44
C ALA A 3 -13.87 -28.47 -22.85
N TRP A 4 -14.66 -27.44 -22.83
CA TRP A 4 -14.24 -26.06 -23.07
C TRP A 4 -13.58 -25.51 -21.84
N LEU A 5 -12.31 -25.15 -21.98
CA LEU A 5 -11.56 -24.34 -21.02
C LEU A 5 -12.07 -22.89 -21.12
N ALA A 6 -12.85 -22.46 -20.15
CA ALA A 6 -13.18 -21.07 -19.96
C ALA A 6 -11.98 -20.35 -19.35
N VAL A 7 -11.24 -19.63 -20.17
CA VAL A 7 -10.25 -18.65 -19.72
C VAL A 7 -11.03 -17.44 -19.23
N SER A 8 -11.19 -17.31 -17.91
CA SER A 8 -11.72 -16.10 -17.29
C SER A 8 -10.71 -14.97 -17.49
N ALA A 9 -11.06 -14.02 -18.34
CA ALA A 9 -10.31 -12.78 -18.50
C ALA A 9 -10.39 -11.98 -17.20
N LEU A 10 -9.23 -11.79 -16.57
CA LEU A 10 -9.03 -10.93 -15.41
C LEU A 10 -9.36 -9.49 -15.82
N ALA A 11 -10.53 -8.99 -15.45
CA ALA A 11 -10.87 -7.59 -15.61
C ALA A 11 -10.13 -6.78 -14.55
N VAL A 12 -8.97 -6.25 -14.91
CA VAL A 12 -8.31 -5.20 -14.13
C VAL A 12 -9.19 -3.95 -14.23
N LEU A 13 -10.00 -3.72 -13.22
CA LEU A 13 -10.80 -2.50 -13.10
C LEU A 13 -9.88 -1.33 -12.78
N VAL A 14 -9.36 -0.68 -13.80
CA VAL A 14 -8.77 0.65 -13.69
C VAL A 14 -9.94 1.62 -13.48
N LEU A 15 -10.26 1.94 -12.25
CA LEU A 15 -11.18 3.02 -11.93
C LEU A 15 -10.51 4.35 -12.28
N ALA A 16 -10.69 4.78 -13.51
CA ALA A 16 -10.52 6.17 -13.90
C ALA A 16 -11.77 6.92 -13.40
N ALA A 17 -11.60 7.82 -12.46
CA ALA A 17 -12.66 8.74 -12.05
C ALA A 17 -13.10 9.59 -13.26
N PRO A 18 -14.42 9.84 -13.45
CA PRO A 18 -14.88 10.71 -14.53
C PRO A 18 -14.41 12.14 -14.27
N ALA A 19 -13.73 12.71 -15.25
CA ALA A 19 -13.39 14.12 -15.28
C ALA A 19 -14.69 14.94 -15.33
N SER A 20 -15.04 15.57 -14.21
CA SER A 20 -16.03 16.65 -14.18
C SER A 20 -15.33 17.93 -14.59
N ALA A 21 -15.73 18.47 -15.72
CA ALA A 21 -15.28 19.77 -16.19
C ALA A 21 -15.75 20.89 -15.26
N ALA A 22 -14.80 21.54 -14.59
CA ALA A 22 -14.93 22.90 -14.11
C ALA A 22 -13.54 23.54 -14.16
N ASP A 23 -13.42 24.41 -15.14
CA ASP A 23 -12.27 25.20 -15.53
C ASP A 23 -11.84 26.16 -14.43
N SER A 24 -10.60 26.01 -13.94
CA SER A 24 -9.73 27.10 -13.49
C SER A 24 -8.33 26.53 -13.22
N PRO A 25 -7.26 27.09 -13.76
CA PRO A 25 -5.91 26.62 -13.47
C PRO A 25 -5.49 27.10 -12.08
N ALA A 26 -5.64 26.21 -11.10
CA ALA A 26 -5.00 26.38 -9.80
C ALA A 26 -3.49 26.14 -9.97
N ALA A 27 -2.73 27.07 -9.46
CA ALA A 27 -1.28 27.19 -9.56
C ALA A 27 -0.52 25.89 -9.30
N GLY A 28 0.23 25.42 -10.31
CA GLY A 28 1.57 24.84 -10.16
C GLY A 28 1.75 23.62 -9.28
N GLU A 29 1.07 22.49 -9.56
CA GLU A 29 1.66 21.20 -9.26
C GLU A 29 2.89 21.02 -10.17
N PRO A 30 4.07 20.70 -9.61
CA PRO A 30 5.24 20.44 -10.44
C PRO A 30 4.95 19.20 -11.30
N ALA A 31 4.72 19.43 -12.59
CA ALA A 31 4.53 18.36 -13.56
C ALA A 31 5.73 17.41 -13.44
N GLN A 32 5.49 16.20 -12.95
CA GLN A 32 6.53 15.18 -12.82
C GLN A 32 7.24 14.96 -14.15
N SER A 33 8.55 14.79 -14.09
CA SER A 33 9.30 14.47 -15.30
C SER A 33 8.75 13.15 -15.90
N PRO A 34 8.62 13.07 -17.23
CA PRO A 34 8.14 11.84 -17.90
C PRO A 34 8.92 10.58 -17.50
N GLY A 35 10.17 10.75 -17.06
CA GLY A 35 11.02 9.67 -16.56
C GLY A 35 10.50 9.07 -15.24
N VAL A 36 10.17 9.90 -14.26
CA VAL A 36 9.64 9.44 -12.96
C VAL A 36 8.31 8.70 -13.13
N ARG A 37 7.40 9.23 -13.96
CA ARG A 37 6.13 8.57 -14.25
C ARG A 37 6.36 7.15 -14.81
N ARG A 38 7.22 6.98 -15.81
CA ARG A 38 7.54 5.67 -16.40
C ARG A 38 8.18 4.71 -15.39
N GLU A 39 8.99 5.21 -14.49
CA GLU A 39 9.58 4.39 -13.43
C GLU A 39 8.51 3.86 -12.48
N LEU A 40 7.61 4.71 -12.01
CA LEU A 40 6.51 4.32 -11.13
C LEU A 40 5.53 3.36 -11.81
N ASP A 41 5.24 3.53 -13.09
CA ASP A 41 4.40 2.60 -13.86
C ASP A 41 5.03 1.20 -13.93
N ARG A 42 6.36 1.13 -14.10
CA ARG A 42 7.11 -0.14 -14.03
C ARG A 42 7.08 -0.76 -12.64
N ASP A 43 7.21 0.04 -11.60
CA ASP A 43 7.20 -0.43 -10.22
C ASP A 43 5.82 -0.95 -9.82
N GLN A 44 4.75 -0.29 -10.26
CA GLN A 44 3.39 -0.79 -10.13
C GLN A 44 3.20 -2.13 -10.85
N ALA A 45 3.63 -2.22 -12.11
CA ALA A 45 3.53 -3.44 -12.90
C ALA A 45 4.30 -4.60 -12.26
N LEU A 46 5.47 -4.35 -11.67
CA LEU A 46 6.24 -5.36 -10.94
C LEU A 46 5.49 -5.92 -9.74
N LEU A 47 4.84 -5.06 -8.94
CA LEU A 47 4.02 -5.49 -7.80
C LEU A 47 2.80 -6.28 -8.30
N LEU A 48 2.08 -5.79 -9.29
CA LEU A 48 0.90 -6.47 -9.83
C LEU A 48 1.23 -7.87 -10.34
N VAL A 49 2.35 -8.05 -11.06
CA VAL A 49 2.78 -9.38 -11.54
C VAL A 49 3.09 -10.32 -10.38
N GLN A 50 3.73 -9.83 -9.32
CA GLN A 50 4.07 -10.67 -8.16
C GLN A 50 2.83 -11.06 -7.34
N LEU A 51 1.84 -10.18 -7.30
CA LEU A 51 0.60 -10.37 -6.53
C LEU A 51 -0.51 -11.03 -7.34
N ALA A 52 -0.31 -11.29 -8.64
CA ALA A 52 -1.33 -11.88 -9.54
C ALA A 52 -1.80 -13.29 -9.12
N ARG A 53 -1.12 -13.93 -8.17
CA ARG A 53 -1.49 -15.25 -7.64
C ARG A 53 -2.26 -15.17 -6.32
N LEU A 54 -2.43 -13.97 -5.76
CA LEU A 54 -3.23 -13.81 -4.57
C LEU A 54 -4.72 -13.98 -4.89
N PRO A 55 -5.53 -14.47 -3.93
CA PRO A 55 -6.97 -14.51 -4.08
C PRO A 55 -7.56 -13.12 -4.36
N ASP A 56 -8.53 -13.02 -5.25
CA ASP A 56 -9.18 -11.76 -5.63
C ASP A 56 -9.85 -11.06 -4.44
N ASP A 57 -10.32 -11.84 -3.47
CA ASP A 57 -10.97 -11.38 -2.24
C ASP A 57 -9.98 -11.09 -1.09
N SER A 58 -8.68 -11.17 -1.33
CA SER A 58 -7.66 -10.90 -0.32
C SER A 58 -7.76 -9.48 0.26
N GLY A 59 -8.19 -8.53 -0.54
CA GLY A 59 -8.23 -7.11 -0.21
C GLY A 59 -6.86 -6.43 -0.28
N VAL A 60 -5.82 -7.13 -0.79
CA VAL A 60 -4.51 -6.51 -1.09
C VAL A 60 -4.63 -5.72 -2.39
N LEU A 61 -4.22 -4.44 -2.35
CA LEU A 61 -4.35 -3.54 -3.50
C LEU A 61 -2.99 -2.92 -3.84
N VAL A 62 -2.76 -2.70 -5.12
CA VAL A 62 -1.67 -1.86 -5.62
C VAL A 62 -2.27 -0.61 -6.24
N LEU A 63 -2.06 0.51 -5.58
CA LEU A 63 -2.59 1.81 -5.99
C LEU A 63 -1.47 2.65 -6.61
N ARG A 64 -1.87 3.61 -7.43
CA ARG A 64 -0.97 4.54 -8.08
C ARG A 64 -1.32 5.97 -7.68
N ASP A 65 -0.36 6.64 -7.10
CA ASP A 65 -0.42 8.05 -6.77
C ASP A 65 0.56 8.82 -7.69
N PRO A 66 0.40 10.12 -7.97
CA PRO A 66 1.34 10.85 -8.83
C PRO A 66 2.82 10.63 -8.48
N GLU A 67 3.19 10.56 -7.22
CA GLU A 67 4.59 10.49 -6.78
C GLU A 67 5.02 9.12 -6.23
N SER A 68 4.09 8.16 -6.13
CA SER A 68 4.36 6.91 -5.45
C SER A 68 3.54 5.74 -6.01
N VAL A 69 3.97 4.54 -5.65
CA VAL A 69 3.18 3.31 -5.75
C VAL A 69 2.87 2.85 -4.34
N ILE A 70 1.62 2.53 -4.06
CA ILE A 70 1.16 2.15 -2.72
C ILE A 70 0.73 0.68 -2.74
N LEU A 71 1.33 -0.12 -1.88
CA LEU A 71 0.86 -1.47 -1.57
C LEU A 71 0.01 -1.38 -0.30
N ARG A 72 -1.30 -1.55 -0.45
CA ARG A 72 -2.26 -1.55 0.66
C ARG A 72 -2.57 -2.99 1.06
N ILE A 73 -2.42 -3.29 2.35
CA ILE A 73 -2.65 -4.60 2.93
C ILE A 73 -3.65 -4.47 4.09
N PRO A 74 -4.76 -5.22 4.10
CA PRO A 74 -5.66 -5.24 5.24
C PRO A 74 -4.95 -5.66 6.52
N ALA A 75 -5.12 -4.89 7.61
CA ALA A 75 -4.43 -5.16 8.88
C ALA A 75 -4.76 -6.55 9.44
N ARG A 76 -5.97 -7.07 9.17
CA ARG A 76 -6.40 -8.43 9.57
C ARG A 76 -5.52 -9.57 9.04
N LEU A 77 -4.80 -9.34 7.94
CA LEU A 77 -3.87 -10.31 7.37
C LEU A 77 -2.50 -10.28 8.06
N LEU A 78 -2.12 -9.14 8.61
CA LEU A 78 -0.80 -8.90 9.19
C LEU A 78 -0.76 -9.09 10.71
N PHE A 79 -1.86 -8.75 11.40
CA PHE A 79 -1.88 -8.68 12.86
C PHE A 79 -3.06 -9.44 13.45
N GLU A 80 -2.89 -9.94 14.67
CA GLU A 80 -4.01 -10.36 15.49
C GLU A 80 -4.87 -9.16 15.92
N PHE A 81 -6.09 -9.45 16.36
CA PHE A 81 -7.01 -8.39 16.80
C PHE A 81 -6.36 -7.58 17.95
N ASP A 82 -6.47 -6.27 17.85
CA ASP A 82 -5.95 -5.30 18.84
C ASP A 82 -4.49 -5.51 19.24
N SER A 83 -3.67 -5.98 18.29
CA SER A 83 -2.25 -6.30 18.49
C SER A 83 -1.39 -5.70 17.37
N ALA A 84 -0.11 -5.50 17.68
CA ALA A 84 0.96 -5.20 16.72
C ALA A 84 1.88 -6.41 16.46
N GLY A 85 1.59 -7.56 17.06
CA GLY A 85 2.30 -8.81 16.77
C GLY A 85 1.98 -9.31 15.38
N LEU A 86 3.01 -9.49 14.55
CA LEU A 86 2.86 -10.06 13.20
C LEU A 86 2.46 -11.52 13.30
N LYS A 87 1.45 -11.90 12.50
CA LYS A 87 1.01 -13.29 12.37
C LYS A 87 1.46 -13.90 11.06
N HIS A 88 1.51 -15.21 11.03
CA HIS A 88 1.79 -15.99 9.82
C HIS A 88 0.53 -16.10 8.95
N ASP A 89 0.41 -15.25 7.95
CA ASP A 89 -0.60 -15.30 6.92
C ASP A 89 0.07 -15.41 5.54
N PRO A 90 -0.26 -16.41 4.70
CA PRO A 90 0.40 -16.60 3.40
C PRO A 90 0.20 -15.43 2.45
N VAL A 91 -0.96 -14.78 2.46
CA VAL A 91 -1.29 -13.63 1.61
C VAL A 91 -0.47 -12.42 2.04
N ALA A 92 -0.44 -12.12 3.35
CA ALA A 92 0.37 -11.04 3.90
C ALA A 92 1.86 -11.28 3.64
N SER A 93 2.35 -12.51 3.83
CA SER A 93 3.76 -12.87 3.59
C SER A 93 4.13 -12.68 2.12
N ALA A 94 3.25 -13.05 1.18
CA ALA A 94 3.47 -12.83 -0.24
C ALA A 94 3.48 -11.33 -0.58
N ALA A 95 2.56 -10.54 -0.01
CA ALA A 95 2.49 -9.10 -0.22
C ALA A 95 3.75 -8.38 0.31
N LEU A 96 4.19 -8.70 1.53
CA LEU A 96 5.43 -8.14 2.08
C LEU A 96 6.66 -8.57 1.26
N THR A 97 6.72 -9.82 0.82
CA THR A 97 7.79 -10.32 -0.04
C THR A 97 7.85 -9.55 -1.36
N ALA A 98 6.72 -9.25 -1.98
CA ALA A 98 6.66 -8.45 -3.21
C ALA A 98 7.25 -7.04 -2.97
N GLY A 99 6.88 -6.38 -1.87
CA GLY A 99 7.45 -5.09 -1.48
C GLY A 99 8.97 -5.15 -1.25
N VAL A 100 9.45 -6.19 -0.54
CA VAL A 100 10.90 -6.41 -0.33
C VAL A 100 11.63 -6.61 -1.65
N GLN A 101 11.09 -7.40 -2.57
CA GLN A 101 11.71 -7.65 -3.89
C GLN A 101 11.75 -6.39 -4.74
N LEU A 102 10.69 -5.57 -4.70
CA LEU A 102 10.69 -4.26 -5.35
C LEU A 102 11.81 -3.38 -4.79
N LEU A 103 11.91 -3.24 -3.47
CA LEU A 103 12.95 -2.43 -2.81
C LEU A 103 14.37 -2.94 -3.10
N LYS A 104 14.57 -4.27 -3.16
CA LYS A 104 15.87 -4.86 -3.51
C LYS A 104 16.26 -4.59 -4.97
N LYS A 105 15.28 -4.67 -5.88
CA LYS A 105 15.49 -4.39 -7.31
C LYS A 105 15.69 -2.90 -7.59
N ARG A 106 15.00 -2.04 -6.86
CA ARG A 106 14.97 -0.59 -7.05
C ARG A 106 15.68 0.12 -5.90
N ARG A 107 17.01 0.18 -5.95
CA ARG A 107 17.84 0.69 -4.83
C ARG A 107 17.58 2.15 -4.45
N ARG A 108 17.01 2.96 -5.36
CA ARG A 108 16.66 4.36 -5.14
C ARG A 108 15.22 4.56 -4.61
N LEU A 109 14.43 3.50 -4.42
CA LEU A 109 13.14 3.62 -3.76
C LEU A 109 13.32 3.69 -2.25
N ARG A 110 12.56 4.55 -1.61
CA ARG A 110 12.29 4.54 -0.17
C ARG A 110 10.89 4.00 0.06
N ALA A 111 10.66 3.44 1.22
CA ALA A 111 9.34 3.00 1.64
C ALA A 111 8.91 3.78 2.89
N GLN A 112 7.72 4.35 2.84
CA GLN A 112 7.02 4.86 4.01
C GLN A 112 5.92 3.88 4.37
N VAL A 113 5.96 3.36 5.59
CA VAL A 113 4.94 2.46 6.13
C VAL A 113 3.97 3.28 6.95
N VAL A 114 2.71 3.32 6.55
CA VAL A 114 1.66 4.01 7.28
C VAL A 114 0.63 2.99 7.76
N ALA A 115 0.35 3.00 9.06
CA ALA A 115 -0.66 2.12 9.66
C ALA A 115 -1.89 2.93 10.10
N TYR A 116 -3.06 2.41 9.77
CA TYR A 116 -4.35 3.03 10.07
C TYR A 116 -5.20 2.11 10.95
N THR A 117 -6.01 2.71 11.80
CA THR A 117 -7.05 2.05 12.58
C THR A 117 -8.45 2.48 12.09
N ASP A 118 -9.49 1.87 12.63
CA ASP A 118 -10.84 2.45 12.56
C ASP A 118 -11.07 3.46 13.70
N SER A 119 -12.25 4.02 13.76
CA SER A 119 -12.62 5.02 14.78
C SER A 119 -13.02 4.42 16.12
N ILE A 120 -13.01 3.11 16.30
CA ILE A 120 -13.35 2.48 17.58
C ILE A 120 -12.16 2.61 18.53
N GLY A 121 -12.43 2.99 19.78
CA GLY A 121 -11.42 3.21 20.80
C GLY A 121 -11.03 4.68 20.95
N GLY A 122 -10.13 4.96 21.89
CA GLY A 122 -9.63 6.30 22.15
C GLY A 122 -8.55 6.72 21.15
N ALA A 123 -8.48 8.01 20.84
CA ALA A 123 -7.51 8.54 19.88
C ALA A 123 -6.06 8.18 20.25
N ASN A 124 -5.68 8.30 21.53
CA ASN A 124 -4.34 7.95 21.97
C ASN A 124 -4.02 6.44 21.83
N ALA A 125 -5.00 5.58 22.08
CA ALA A 125 -4.82 4.13 21.93
C ALA A 125 -4.66 3.77 20.45
N ASN A 126 -5.49 4.33 19.56
CA ASN A 126 -5.40 4.15 18.12
C ASN A 126 -4.07 4.67 17.56
N GLN A 127 -3.60 5.82 18.03
CA GLN A 127 -2.30 6.36 17.65
C GLN A 127 -1.18 5.40 18.08
N SER A 128 -1.15 4.99 19.35
CA SER A 128 -0.13 4.06 19.86
C SER A 128 -0.13 2.72 19.13
N LEU A 129 -1.33 2.14 18.86
CA LEU A 129 -1.44 0.88 18.14
C LEU A 129 -0.94 0.99 16.70
N SER A 130 -1.30 2.09 16.00
CA SER A 130 -0.84 2.31 14.64
C SER A 130 0.67 2.56 14.56
N ASP A 131 1.26 3.31 15.51
CA ASP A 131 2.71 3.49 15.59
C ASP A 131 3.43 2.15 15.75
N GLN A 132 2.97 1.30 16.67
CA GLN A 132 3.55 -0.02 16.90
C GLN A 132 3.43 -0.94 15.67
N ARG A 133 2.30 -0.89 14.96
CA ARG A 133 2.08 -1.67 13.74
C ARG A 133 3.00 -1.22 12.60
N ALA A 134 3.13 0.09 12.39
CA ALA A 134 4.04 0.64 11.40
C ALA A 134 5.49 0.25 11.69
N GLN A 135 5.90 0.30 12.97
CA GLN A 135 7.22 -0.15 13.42
C GLN A 135 7.44 -1.63 13.11
N ALA A 136 6.49 -2.50 13.47
CA ALA A 136 6.61 -3.94 13.25
C ALA A 136 6.81 -4.31 11.77
N ILE A 137 6.16 -3.59 10.86
CA ILE A 137 6.37 -3.77 9.41
C ILE A 137 7.76 -3.27 9.00
N CYS A 138 8.21 -2.11 9.49
CA CYS A 138 9.56 -1.62 9.21
C CYS A 138 10.63 -2.60 9.71
N ASP A 139 10.46 -3.18 10.88
CA ASP A 139 11.37 -4.19 11.44
C ASP A 139 11.40 -5.46 10.58
N ALA A 140 10.24 -5.90 10.08
CA ALA A 140 10.17 -7.03 9.16
C ALA A 140 10.89 -6.75 7.82
N LEU A 141 10.71 -5.56 7.25
CA LEU A 141 11.42 -5.13 6.04
C LEU A 141 12.93 -5.02 6.28
N GLY A 142 13.33 -4.49 7.44
CA GLY A 142 14.73 -4.40 7.86
C GLY A 142 15.37 -5.79 8.01
N SER A 143 14.68 -6.71 8.67
CA SER A 143 15.09 -8.11 8.84
C SER A 143 15.21 -8.84 7.50
N ALA A 144 14.41 -8.43 6.50
CA ALA A 144 14.52 -8.92 5.13
C ALA A 144 15.68 -8.27 4.33
N GLY A 145 16.50 -7.42 4.97
CA GLY A 145 17.71 -6.82 4.40
C GLY A 145 17.51 -5.48 3.71
N ILE A 146 16.42 -4.76 4.00
CA ILE A 146 16.25 -3.38 3.54
C ILE A 146 16.92 -2.44 4.53
N ALA A 147 17.81 -1.57 4.04
CA ALA A 147 18.53 -0.63 4.90
C ALA A 147 17.59 0.37 5.58
N GLY A 148 17.76 0.58 6.89
CA GLY A 148 16.87 1.38 7.72
C GLY A 148 16.68 2.82 7.25
N TYR A 149 17.72 3.45 6.65
CA TYR A 149 17.60 4.82 6.09
C TYR A 149 16.62 4.94 4.92
N ARG A 150 16.21 3.80 4.33
CA ARG A 150 15.21 3.72 3.27
C ARG A 150 13.80 3.47 3.79
N LEU A 151 13.64 3.26 5.08
CA LEU A 151 12.38 2.95 5.73
C LEU A 151 11.95 4.10 6.62
N GLN A 152 10.71 4.52 6.50
CA GLN A 152 10.06 5.46 7.39
C GLN A 152 8.76 4.82 7.89
N GLN A 153 8.40 5.12 9.13
CA GLN A 153 7.17 4.64 9.74
C GLN A 153 6.31 5.79 10.20
N HIS A 154 5.01 5.60 10.15
CA HIS A 154 4.03 6.54 10.66
C HIS A 154 2.77 5.82 11.10
N GLY A 155 2.35 6.01 12.34
CA GLY A 155 1.02 5.62 12.78
C GLY A 155 0.06 6.78 12.52
N ALA A 156 -1.00 6.54 11.77
CA ALA A 156 -1.99 7.54 11.42
C ALA A 156 -3.25 7.45 12.31
N GLY A 157 -3.32 6.48 13.22
CA GLY A 157 -4.53 6.27 14.02
C GLY A 157 -5.75 6.10 13.14
N ALA A 158 -6.85 6.77 13.49
CA ALA A 158 -8.12 6.70 12.78
C ALA A 158 -8.31 7.82 11.73
N THR A 159 -7.24 8.50 11.32
CA THR A 159 -7.29 9.53 10.27
C THR A 159 -7.45 8.91 8.88
N ASP A 160 -7.74 9.71 7.88
CA ASP A 160 -7.76 9.34 6.46
C ASP A 160 -8.57 8.07 6.17
N ALA A 161 -9.77 8.01 6.75
CA ALA A 161 -10.69 6.90 6.55
C ALA A 161 -11.06 6.77 5.06
N VAL A 162 -10.87 5.57 4.50
CA VAL A 162 -11.19 5.25 3.09
C VAL A 162 -12.63 4.77 2.93
N ALA A 163 -13.29 4.44 4.05
CA ALA A 163 -14.70 4.02 4.09
C ALA A 163 -15.38 4.53 5.36
N SER A 164 -16.72 4.43 5.40
CA SER A 164 -17.50 4.90 6.56
C SER A 164 -17.20 4.09 7.82
N ASN A 165 -16.76 4.75 8.88
CA ASN A 165 -16.57 4.13 10.19
C ASN A 165 -17.88 3.71 10.88
N GLN A 166 -19.05 4.17 10.40
CA GLN A 166 -20.35 3.78 10.94
C GLN A 166 -20.70 2.33 10.59
N ALA A 167 -20.29 1.85 9.42
CA ALA A 167 -20.55 0.50 8.97
C ALA A 167 -19.41 -0.46 9.40
N PRO A 168 -19.72 -1.68 9.86
CA PRO A 168 -18.70 -2.68 10.20
C PRO A 168 -17.72 -2.96 9.05
N GLN A 169 -18.24 -3.07 7.83
CA GLN A 169 -17.45 -3.27 6.61
C GLN A 169 -16.43 -2.16 6.40
N GLY A 170 -16.87 -0.89 6.48
CA GLY A 170 -15.97 0.25 6.28
C GLY A 170 -14.89 0.32 7.37
N ARG A 171 -15.18 -0.10 8.61
CA ARG A 171 -14.14 -0.22 9.64
C ARG A 171 -13.08 -1.26 9.29
N VAL A 172 -13.48 -2.38 8.65
CA VAL A 172 -12.52 -3.39 8.17
C VAL A 172 -11.60 -2.79 7.11
N GLU A 173 -12.12 -1.97 6.20
CA GLU A 173 -11.35 -1.31 5.16
C GLU A 173 -10.42 -0.23 5.73
N ASN A 174 -10.85 0.49 6.76
CA ASN A 174 -10.04 1.51 7.43
C ASN A 174 -8.86 0.90 8.19
N ARG A 175 -9.00 -0.30 8.76
CA ARG A 175 -7.89 -1.02 9.38
C ARG A 175 -6.94 -1.59 8.33
N ARG A 176 -5.96 -0.81 7.92
CA ARG A 176 -5.04 -1.12 6.82
C ARG A 176 -3.61 -0.70 7.12
N ILE A 177 -2.69 -1.28 6.38
CA ILE A 177 -1.30 -0.84 6.26
C ILE A 177 -1.10 -0.40 4.82
N GLU A 178 -0.45 0.72 4.63
CA GLU A 178 0.00 1.21 3.35
C GLU A 178 1.53 1.28 3.34
N ILE A 179 2.15 0.61 2.37
CA ILE A 179 3.58 0.72 2.11
C ILE A 179 3.71 1.56 0.84
N GLU A 180 4.12 2.78 1.02
CA GLU A 180 4.27 3.74 -0.04
C GLU A 180 5.70 3.75 -0.54
N PHE A 181 5.90 3.41 -1.82
CA PHE A 181 7.20 3.39 -2.49
C PHE A 181 7.40 4.67 -3.27
N ARG A 182 8.35 5.48 -2.85
CA ARG A 182 8.71 6.75 -3.49
C ARG A 182 10.14 6.71 -4.03
N PRO A 183 10.39 7.23 -5.24
CA PRO A 183 11.75 7.47 -5.70
C PRO A 183 12.46 8.46 -4.77
N GLU A 184 13.71 8.17 -4.45
CA GLU A 184 14.55 9.13 -3.74
C GLU A 184 14.72 10.38 -4.61
N PRO A 185 14.51 11.59 -4.08
CA PRO A 185 14.78 12.80 -4.83
C PRO A 185 16.20 12.77 -5.41
N ALA A 186 16.35 13.18 -6.67
CA ALA A 186 17.68 13.36 -7.23
C ALA A 186 18.47 14.31 -6.31
N ALA A 187 19.68 13.89 -5.92
CA ALA A 187 20.55 14.77 -5.17
C ALA A 187 20.65 16.10 -5.96
N LYS A 188 20.34 17.23 -5.30
CA LYS A 188 20.60 18.53 -5.90
C LYS A 188 22.10 18.63 -6.19
N PRO A 189 22.49 19.08 -7.39
CA PRO A 189 23.89 19.29 -7.75
C PRO A 189 24.56 20.32 -6.84
#